data_27b44e59f42b9f71eda8d81d273c2b0e
#
_entry.id   27b44e59f42b9f71eda8d81d273c2b0e
#
_cell.length_a   1.000
_cell.length_b   1.000
_cell.length_c   1.000
_cell.angle_alpha   90.00
_cell.angle_beta   90.00
_cell.angle_gamma   90.00
#
_symmetry.space_group_name_H-M   'P 1'
#
loop_
_entity.id
_entity.type
_entity.pdbx_description
1 polymer ?
#
loop_
_entity_poly.entity_id
_entity_poly.type
_entity_poly.pdbx_seq_one_letter_code
_entity_poly.pdbx_strand_id
1 'polypeptide(L)'
;MTTENIVSTDNVAAILDRAMEAGDGLLRLTPTWVPRSFLHPGRRLKLHTDDLYAYGAERGGIDERWFGSTTEAANEGRVWHEGLSFVSFEGELFTLRDAVAEAGARLIGTAIWEKYNRWPIYSKFFDNMGPIPHHMHQGFEDAALVGQEGKPESYYFPPQYNNVDNNFCYTFMGLEPGTSKQDVIDCLARWDD
;
A
#
# COMPACT_ATOMS: atom_id res chain seq x y z
N MET A 1 10.52 -5.73 13.35
CA MET A 1 11.77 -5.10 12.84
C MET A 1 12.28 -4.18 13.92
N THR A 2 13.49 -4.39 14.37
CA THR A 2 14.14 -3.43 15.25
C THR A 2 14.71 -2.31 14.38
N THR A 3 14.61 -1.08 14.83
CA THR A 3 15.12 0.11 14.13
C THR A 3 16.66 0.16 14.05
N GLU A 4 17.33 -0.83 14.63
CA GLU A 4 18.79 -0.87 14.79
C GLU A 4 19.58 -1.10 13.49
N ASN A 5 18.92 -1.58 12.43
CA ASN A 5 19.57 -1.92 11.15
C ASN A 5 19.21 -0.98 9.99
N ILE A 6 18.61 0.18 10.30
CA ILE A 6 18.21 1.11 9.25
C ILE A 6 19.39 2.00 8.92
N VAL A 7 19.75 1.97 7.66
CA VAL A 7 20.84 2.76 7.12
C VAL A 7 20.45 4.23 7.08
N SER A 8 21.36 5.10 7.46
CA SER A 8 21.18 6.52 7.23
C SER A 8 21.08 6.80 5.73
N THR A 9 20.29 7.79 5.35
CA THR A 9 20.10 8.20 3.95
C THR A 9 21.43 8.46 3.23
N ASP A 10 22.46 8.88 3.93
CA ASP A 10 23.79 9.19 3.37
C ASP A 10 24.54 7.97 2.82
N ASN A 11 24.16 6.77 3.24
CA ASN A 11 24.80 5.51 2.81
C ASN A 11 23.97 4.71 1.80
N VAL A 12 22.76 5.15 1.46
CA VAL A 12 21.84 4.40 0.58
C VAL A 12 22.48 4.13 -0.79
N ALA A 13 23.14 5.12 -1.40
CA ALA A 13 23.77 4.98 -2.72
C ALA A 13 24.73 3.79 -2.80
N ALA A 14 25.67 3.71 -1.86
CA ALA A 14 26.72 2.68 -1.87
C ALA A 14 26.15 1.27 -1.63
N ILE A 15 25.14 1.15 -0.78
CA ILE A 15 24.49 -0.13 -0.49
C ILE A 15 23.59 -0.54 -1.65
N LEU A 16 22.88 0.41 -2.23
CA LEU A 16 22.03 0.20 -3.40
C LEU A 16 22.82 -0.34 -4.58
N ASP A 17 24.00 0.23 -4.85
CA ASP A 17 24.89 -0.23 -5.93
C ASP A 17 25.30 -1.69 -5.73
N ARG A 18 25.73 -2.06 -4.54
CA ARG A 18 26.07 -3.45 -4.21
C ARG A 18 24.87 -4.38 -4.31
N ALA A 19 23.71 -3.95 -3.82
CA ALA A 19 22.48 -4.75 -3.88
C ALA A 19 22.03 -4.97 -5.32
N MET A 20 22.11 -3.95 -6.17
CA MET A 20 21.80 -4.05 -7.60
C MET A 20 22.77 -4.95 -8.34
N GLU A 21 24.06 -4.85 -8.07
CA GLU A 21 25.07 -5.73 -8.64
C GLU A 21 24.88 -7.18 -8.23
N ALA A 22 24.70 -7.44 -6.93
CA ALA A 22 24.50 -8.79 -6.40
C ALA A 22 23.19 -9.44 -6.87
N GLY A 23 22.16 -8.62 -7.13
CA GLY A 23 20.85 -9.06 -7.60
C GLY A 23 20.67 -9.06 -9.12
N ASP A 24 21.73 -8.81 -9.90
CA ASP A 24 21.64 -8.67 -11.37
C ASP A 24 20.50 -7.72 -11.79
N GLY A 25 20.45 -6.55 -11.15
CA GLY A 25 19.43 -5.53 -11.38
C GLY A 25 18.10 -5.75 -10.61
N LEU A 26 18.00 -6.79 -9.81
CA LEU A 26 16.80 -7.07 -9.00
C LEU A 26 17.03 -6.70 -7.53
N LEU A 27 16.09 -5.98 -6.95
CA LEU A 27 16.08 -5.68 -5.52
C LEU A 27 15.08 -6.55 -4.78
N ARG A 28 15.53 -7.17 -3.70
CA ARG A 28 14.65 -7.91 -2.80
C ARG A 28 13.98 -6.94 -1.83
N LEU A 29 12.66 -6.89 -1.89
CA LEU A 29 11.85 -6.10 -0.96
C LEU A 29 11.35 -6.96 0.20
N THR A 30 11.32 -6.38 1.39
CA THR A 30 10.66 -7.00 2.54
C THR A 30 9.14 -6.89 2.41
N PRO A 31 8.37 -7.81 3.00
CA PRO A 31 6.93 -7.69 3.09
C PRO A 31 6.51 -6.39 3.78
N THR A 32 5.47 -5.77 3.28
CA THR A 32 4.87 -4.58 3.86
C THR A 32 3.42 -4.88 4.18
N TRP A 33 3.07 -4.88 5.45
CA TRP A 33 1.76 -5.23 5.96
C TRP A 33 1.06 -3.99 6.48
N VAL A 34 -0.20 -3.81 6.09
CA VAL A 34 -0.99 -2.65 6.49
C VAL A 34 -2.31 -3.13 7.06
N PRO A 35 -2.60 -2.84 8.33
CA PRO A 35 -3.89 -3.11 8.94
C PRO A 35 -4.94 -2.09 8.49
N ARG A 36 -6.22 -2.51 8.51
CA ARG A 36 -7.36 -1.62 8.30
C ARG A 36 -8.41 -1.85 9.37
N SER A 37 -8.81 -0.80 10.06
CA SER A 37 -9.81 -0.88 11.12
C SER A 37 -11.24 -1.09 10.61
N PHE A 38 -11.51 -0.79 9.35
CA PHE A 38 -12.85 -0.88 8.75
C PHE A 38 -13.14 -2.20 8.02
N LEU A 39 -12.15 -3.13 7.99
CA LEU A 39 -12.28 -4.46 7.41
C LEU A 39 -11.83 -5.52 8.39
N HIS A 40 -12.42 -6.69 8.30
CA HIS A 40 -11.90 -7.86 8.99
C HIS A 40 -10.87 -8.55 8.12
N PRO A 41 -9.70 -8.94 8.68
CA PRO A 41 -8.68 -9.65 7.93
C PRO A 41 -9.19 -11.00 7.44
N GLY A 42 -8.80 -11.37 6.24
CA GLY A 42 -9.09 -12.66 5.64
C GLY A 42 -8.15 -13.76 6.13
N ARG A 43 -8.07 -14.85 5.34
CA ARG A 43 -7.25 -16.02 5.68
C ARG A 43 -6.43 -16.52 4.49
N ARG A 44 -6.35 -15.71 3.43
CA ARG A 44 -5.67 -16.08 2.18
C ARG A 44 -4.19 -15.78 2.23
N LEU A 45 -3.82 -14.64 2.82
CA LEU A 45 -2.44 -14.29 3.09
C LEU A 45 -1.95 -15.16 4.24
N LYS A 46 -1.10 -16.12 3.93
CA LYS A 46 -0.49 -17.01 4.93
C LYS A 46 0.71 -16.29 5.53
N LEU A 47 0.44 -15.47 6.52
CA LEU A 47 1.47 -14.73 7.24
C LEU A 47 2.30 -15.66 8.12
N HIS A 48 3.57 -15.32 8.31
CA HIS A 48 4.37 -15.93 9.37
C HIS A 48 3.82 -15.52 10.73
N THR A 49 3.95 -16.36 11.72
CA THR A 49 3.46 -16.09 13.08
C THR A 49 3.98 -14.76 13.64
N ASP A 50 5.22 -14.42 13.33
CA ASP A 50 5.84 -13.18 13.79
C ASP A 50 5.28 -11.94 13.08
N ASP A 51 4.68 -12.10 11.89
CA ASP A 51 4.05 -11.02 11.14
C ASP A 51 2.63 -10.71 11.65
N LEU A 52 1.94 -11.71 12.24
CA LEU A 52 0.55 -11.57 12.67
C LEU A 52 0.33 -10.48 13.72
N TYR A 53 1.33 -10.24 14.55
CA TYR A 53 1.25 -9.31 15.68
C TYR A 53 2.12 -8.07 15.49
N ALA A 54 2.88 -8.02 14.41
CA ALA A 54 3.89 -6.98 14.24
C ALA A 54 3.28 -5.58 14.21
N TYR A 55 2.09 -5.42 13.64
CA TYR A 55 1.59 -4.07 13.35
C TYR A 55 0.09 -3.87 13.45
N GLY A 56 -0.71 -4.86 13.81
CA GLY A 56 -2.12 -4.67 13.53
C GLY A 56 -3.16 -5.37 14.37
N ALA A 57 -2.81 -6.25 15.29
CA ALA A 57 -3.80 -7.00 16.06
C ALA A 57 -4.76 -6.08 16.85
N GLU A 58 -4.21 -5.04 17.47
CA GLU A 58 -4.95 -4.02 18.21
C GLU A 58 -5.65 -2.98 17.32
N ARG A 59 -5.32 -2.96 16.02
CA ARG A 59 -5.86 -2.02 15.04
C ARG A 59 -6.74 -2.68 13.97
N GLY A 60 -7.29 -3.86 14.25
CA GLY A 60 -8.19 -4.58 13.35
C GLY A 60 -7.56 -5.76 12.62
N GLY A 61 -6.25 -5.93 12.69
CA GLY A 61 -5.53 -7.01 12.02
C GLY A 61 -4.95 -6.62 10.67
N ILE A 62 -4.14 -7.52 10.12
CA ILE A 62 -3.43 -7.29 8.85
C ILE A 62 -4.27 -7.85 7.70
N ASP A 63 -4.79 -6.99 6.86
CA ASP A 63 -5.61 -7.32 5.71
C ASP A 63 -5.05 -6.85 4.37
N GLU A 64 -4.00 -6.03 4.36
CA GLU A 64 -3.33 -5.62 3.15
C GLU A 64 -1.84 -5.97 3.15
N ARG A 65 -1.35 -6.44 2.03
CA ARG A 65 0.08 -6.52 1.73
C ARG A 65 0.41 -5.62 0.55
N TRP A 66 1.30 -4.67 0.77
CA TRP A 66 1.73 -3.73 -0.26
C TRP A 66 3.03 -4.16 -0.92
N PHE A 67 3.13 -3.94 -2.22
CA PHE A 67 4.29 -4.30 -3.04
C PHE A 67 4.86 -3.07 -3.72
N GLY A 68 6.17 -2.88 -3.58
CA GLY A 68 6.87 -1.79 -4.24
C GLY A 68 6.29 -0.43 -3.88
N SER A 69 5.97 -0.21 -2.60
CA SER A 69 5.36 1.02 -2.14
C SER A 69 6.41 2.03 -1.66
N THR A 70 6.28 3.24 -2.15
CA THR A 70 6.97 4.43 -1.63
C THR A 70 6.03 5.36 -0.85
N THR A 71 4.80 4.91 -0.59
CA THR A 71 3.74 5.68 0.08
C THR A 71 3.52 5.15 1.48
N GLU A 72 3.44 6.03 2.45
CA GLU A 72 3.05 5.69 3.81
C GLU A 72 1.54 5.49 3.91
N ALA A 73 1.12 4.51 4.70
CA ALA A 73 -0.28 4.27 4.96
C ALA A 73 -0.89 5.42 5.78
N ALA A 74 -2.07 5.87 5.38
CA ALA A 74 -2.80 6.92 6.09
C ALA A 74 -3.71 6.28 7.16
N ASN A 75 -3.13 5.59 8.13
CA ASN A 75 -3.83 5.01 9.26
C ASN A 75 -3.67 5.89 10.51
N GLU A 76 -4.73 5.98 11.31
CA GLU A 76 -4.62 6.50 12.66
C GLU A 76 -3.74 5.56 13.50
N GLY A 77 -2.86 6.11 14.33
CA GLY A 77 -1.94 5.33 15.14
C GLY A 77 -0.96 4.47 14.36
N ARG A 78 -0.68 4.83 13.09
CA ARG A 78 0.28 4.08 12.27
C ARG A 78 1.64 3.96 12.94
N VAL A 79 2.30 2.84 12.70
CA VAL A 79 3.69 2.66 13.11
C VAL A 79 4.63 3.39 12.15
N TRP A 80 5.86 3.58 12.58
CA TRP A 80 6.89 4.22 11.78
C TRP A 80 7.07 3.52 10.43
N HIS A 81 7.04 4.28 9.34
CA HIS A 81 7.16 3.83 7.95
C HIS A 81 6.15 2.76 7.50
N GLU A 82 5.02 2.66 8.15
CA GLU A 82 3.94 1.75 7.73
C GLU A 82 3.54 2.01 6.27
N GLY A 83 3.53 0.95 5.48
CA GLY A 83 3.22 1.01 4.07
C GLY A 83 4.44 1.15 3.14
N LEU A 84 5.59 1.59 3.63
CA LEU A 84 6.81 1.66 2.81
C LEU A 84 7.41 0.27 2.60
N SER A 85 7.84 -0.01 1.37
CA SER A 85 8.66 -1.18 1.09
C SER A 85 10.12 -0.91 1.45
N PHE A 86 10.77 -1.89 2.07
CA PHE A 86 12.19 -1.84 2.39
C PHE A 86 12.99 -2.75 1.49
N VAL A 87 14.17 -2.30 1.11
CA VAL A 87 15.22 -3.14 0.54
C VAL A 87 16.02 -3.72 1.71
N SER A 88 16.25 -5.03 1.67
CA SER A 88 17.10 -5.73 2.65
C SER A 88 18.33 -6.30 1.94
N PHE A 89 19.50 -5.88 2.35
CA PHE A 89 20.77 -6.35 1.79
C PHE A 89 21.86 -6.42 2.87
N GLU A 90 22.52 -7.56 3.02
CA GLU A 90 23.61 -7.79 3.99
C GLU A 90 23.30 -7.37 5.45
N GLY A 91 22.03 -7.50 5.85
CA GLY A 91 21.58 -7.09 7.19
C GLY A 91 21.23 -5.61 7.33
N GLU A 92 21.42 -4.83 6.29
CA GLU A 92 21.06 -3.43 6.24
C GLU A 92 19.67 -3.25 5.60
N LEU A 93 18.96 -2.21 6.04
CA LEU A 93 17.62 -1.86 5.57
C LEU A 93 17.56 -0.39 5.17
N PHE A 94 16.97 -0.12 4.00
CA PHE A 94 16.60 1.23 3.58
C PHE A 94 15.28 1.17 2.80
N THR A 95 14.58 2.28 2.68
CA THR A 95 13.28 2.28 2.00
C THR A 95 13.45 2.29 0.48
N LEU A 96 12.47 1.70 -0.22
CA LEU A 96 12.39 1.87 -1.68
C LEU A 96 12.26 3.36 -2.05
N ARG A 97 11.63 4.17 -1.20
CA ARG A 97 11.52 5.62 -1.38
C ARG A 97 12.88 6.29 -1.43
N ASP A 98 13.78 5.95 -0.49
CA ASP A 98 15.14 6.48 -0.46
C ASP A 98 15.95 5.99 -1.68
N ALA A 99 15.81 4.72 -2.04
CA ALA A 99 16.44 4.17 -3.24
C ALA A 99 15.98 4.88 -4.52
N VAL A 100 14.70 5.20 -4.66
CA VAL A 100 14.16 5.95 -5.80
C VAL A 100 14.63 7.41 -5.78
N ALA A 101 14.71 8.03 -4.62
CA ALA A 101 15.23 9.39 -4.49
C ALA A 101 16.70 9.46 -4.94
N GLU A 102 17.50 8.43 -4.61
CA GLU A 102 18.92 8.35 -4.96
C GLU A 102 19.16 7.98 -6.41
N ALA A 103 18.40 7.05 -6.96
CA ALA A 103 18.70 6.45 -8.27
C ALA A 103 17.49 6.31 -9.20
N GLY A 104 16.52 7.22 -9.14
CA GLY A 104 15.23 7.13 -9.81
C GLY A 104 15.26 6.63 -11.23
N ALA A 105 15.93 7.33 -12.14
CA ALA A 105 16.02 6.94 -13.56
C ALA A 105 16.67 5.57 -13.76
N ARG A 106 17.63 5.20 -12.93
CA ARG A 106 18.31 3.90 -12.98
C ARG A 106 17.41 2.75 -12.49
N LEU A 107 16.56 3.01 -11.48
CA LEU A 107 15.66 2.01 -10.94
C LEU A 107 14.40 1.80 -11.77
N ILE A 108 13.80 2.88 -12.27
CA ILE A 108 12.49 2.81 -12.92
C ILE A 108 12.52 3.12 -14.41
N GLY A 109 13.71 3.40 -14.96
CA GLY A 109 13.91 3.76 -16.34
C GLY A 109 13.69 5.25 -16.63
N THR A 110 14.48 5.76 -17.58
CA THR A 110 14.51 7.19 -17.91
C THR A 110 13.15 7.74 -18.32
N ALA A 111 12.42 7.02 -19.17
CA ALA A 111 11.12 7.50 -19.67
C ALA A 111 10.06 7.68 -18.56
N ILE A 112 10.04 6.77 -17.59
CA ILE A 112 9.11 6.87 -16.43
C ILE A 112 9.58 7.98 -15.51
N TRP A 113 10.88 8.08 -15.25
CA TRP A 113 11.45 9.12 -14.41
C TRP A 113 11.21 10.52 -14.97
N GLU A 114 11.46 10.74 -16.25
CA GLU A 114 11.21 12.02 -16.92
C GLU A 114 9.74 12.43 -16.85
N LYS A 115 8.83 11.46 -16.93
CA LYS A 115 7.40 11.75 -16.92
C LYS A 115 6.86 12.05 -15.51
N TYR A 116 7.29 11.29 -14.50
CA TYR A 116 6.67 11.34 -13.17
C TYR A 116 7.59 11.88 -12.08
N ASN A 117 8.91 11.85 -12.30
CA ASN A 117 9.95 12.23 -11.34
C ASN A 117 9.77 11.57 -9.95
N ARG A 118 9.18 10.40 -9.92
CA ARG A 118 8.87 9.60 -8.73
C ARG A 118 8.48 8.18 -9.11
N TRP A 119 8.37 7.31 -8.12
CA TRP A 119 7.74 5.99 -8.26
C TRP A 119 6.22 6.15 -8.40
N PRO A 120 5.61 5.85 -9.56
CA PRO A 120 4.24 6.28 -9.83
C PRO A 120 3.17 5.25 -9.45
N ILE A 121 3.54 4.08 -8.95
CA ILE A 121 2.62 2.97 -8.73
C ILE A 121 3.04 2.12 -7.55
N TYR A 122 2.07 1.52 -6.89
CA TYR A 122 2.26 0.34 -6.07
C TYR A 122 1.07 -0.61 -6.25
N SER A 123 1.29 -1.89 -5.96
CA SER A 123 0.24 -2.89 -5.97
C SER A 123 0.05 -3.46 -4.58
N LYS A 124 -1.13 -4.01 -4.32
CA LYS A 124 -1.42 -4.62 -3.03
C LYS A 124 -2.37 -5.81 -3.19
N PHE A 125 -2.22 -6.78 -2.30
CA PHE A 125 -3.27 -7.74 -2.02
C PHE A 125 -4.19 -7.18 -0.93
N PHE A 126 -5.47 -7.31 -1.16
CA PHE A 126 -6.48 -7.24 -0.12
C PHE A 126 -6.84 -8.66 0.30
N ASP A 127 -6.80 -8.91 1.60
CA ASP A 127 -7.24 -10.16 2.19
C ASP A 127 -8.22 -9.88 3.33
N ASN A 128 -9.43 -9.53 2.94
CA ASN A 128 -10.49 -9.15 3.85
C ASN A 128 -11.63 -10.17 3.85
N MET A 129 -12.32 -10.26 4.96
CA MET A 129 -13.58 -10.97 5.11
C MET A 129 -14.73 -10.04 4.74
N GLY A 130 -15.59 -10.49 3.80
CA GLY A 130 -16.73 -9.69 3.35
C GLY A 130 -16.37 -8.60 2.32
N PRO A 131 -17.33 -7.72 2.04
CA PRO A 131 -17.21 -6.74 0.97
C PRO A 131 -16.36 -5.54 1.37
N ILE A 132 -15.70 -4.96 0.38
CA ILE A 132 -15.14 -3.62 0.47
C ILE A 132 -16.29 -2.63 0.23
N PRO A 133 -16.52 -1.66 1.14
CA PRO A 133 -17.55 -0.64 0.94
C PRO A 133 -17.34 0.14 -0.34
N HIS A 134 -18.45 0.61 -0.94
CA HIS A 134 -18.33 1.55 -2.05
C HIS A 134 -17.61 2.82 -1.63
N HIS A 135 -16.55 3.14 -2.32
CA HIS A 135 -15.80 4.36 -2.12
C HIS A 135 -15.27 4.85 -3.47
N MET A 136 -14.94 6.13 -3.53
CA MET A 136 -14.36 6.75 -4.71
C MET A 136 -13.09 7.52 -4.30
N HIS A 137 -12.11 7.44 -5.17
CA HIS A 137 -10.94 8.32 -5.08
C HIS A 137 -11.11 9.50 -6.01
N GLN A 138 -10.63 10.67 -5.57
CA GLN A 138 -10.67 11.87 -6.40
C GLN A 138 -9.87 11.68 -7.69
N GLY A 139 -10.35 12.29 -8.76
CA GLY A 139 -9.59 12.50 -9.98
C GLY A 139 -8.40 13.45 -9.75
N PHE A 140 -7.54 13.60 -10.73
CA PHE A 140 -6.34 14.45 -10.59
C PHE A 140 -6.69 15.92 -10.32
N GLU A 141 -7.72 16.44 -10.96
CA GLU A 141 -8.15 17.83 -10.80
C GLU A 141 -8.70 18.11 -9.40
N ASP A 142 -9.56 17.22 -8.89
CA ASP A 142 -10.16 17.39 -7.57
C ASP A 142 -9.12 17.15 -6.45
N ALA A 143 -8.24 16.17 -6.60
CA ALA A 143 -7.18 15.90 -5.64
C ALA A 143 -6.19 17.08 -5.53
N ALA A 144 -5.91 17.76 -6.64
CA ALA A 144 -5.04 18.94 -6.66
C ALA A 144 -5.57 20.09 -5.80
N LEU A 145 -6.89 20.21 -5.62
CA LEU A 145 -7.51 21.25 -4.78
C LEU A 145 -7.10 21.12 -3.30
N VAL A 146 -6.70 19.94 -2.85
CA VAL A 146 -6.25 19.66 -1.49
C VAL A 146 -4.76 19.29 -1.44
N GLY A 147 -4.01 19.58 -2.49
CA GLY A 147 -2.58 19.31 -2.56
C GLY A 147 -2.24 17.81 -2.65
N GLN A 148 -3.18 17.00 -3.12
CA GLN A 148 -3.03 15.56 -3.30
C GLN A 148 -2.98 15.20 -4.79
N GLU A 149 -2.64 13.96 -5.07
CA GLU A 149 -2.71 13.39 -6.42
C GLU A 149 -3.95 12.53 -6.58
N GLY A 150 -4.49 12.49 -7.79
CA GLY A 150 -5.53 11.54 -8.17
C GLY A 150 -5.04 10.11 -8.01
N LYS A 151 -5.93 9.21 -7.60
CA LYS A 151 -5.62 7.80 -7.38
C LYS A 151 -6.45 6.90 -8.31
N PRO A 152 -6.03 6.73 -9.56
CA PRO A 152 -6.63 5.69 -10.39
C PRO A 152 -6.36 4.31 -9.79
N GLU A 153 -7.40 3.49 -9.70
CA GLU A 153 -7.34 2.18 -9.07
C GLU A 153 -8.06 1.13 -9.91
N SER A 154 -7.56 -0.10 -9.89
CA SER A 154 -8.22 -1.24 -10.51
C SER A 154 -8.08 -2.47 -9.63
N TYR A 155 -9.06 -3.38 -9.71
CA TYR A 155 -9.09 -4.63 -8.95
C TYR A 155 -8.98 -5.82 -9.90
N TYR A 156 -8.23 -6.82 -9.43
CA TYR A 156 -8.22 -8.16 -10.00
C TYR A 156 -8.61 -9.16 -8.93
N PHE A 157 -9.64 -9.95 -9.18
CA PHE A 157 -10.11 -11.01 -8.29
C PHE A 157 -9.63 -12.36 -8.82
N PRO A 158 -8.55 -12.95 -8.26
CA PRO A 158 -8.05 -14.23 -8.72
C PRO A 158 -9.03 -15.34 -8.36
N PRO A 159 -9.57 -16.08 -9.37
CA PRO A 159 -10.66 -17.05 -9.15
C PRO A 159 -10.33 -18.12 -8.11
N GLN A 160 -9.07 -18.58 -8.09
CA GLN A 160 -8.63 -19.65 -7.19
C GLN A 160 -8.52 -19.24 -5.72
N TYR A 161 -8.50 -17.95 -5.44
CA TYR A 161 -8.35 -17.41 -4.08
C TYR A 161 -9.53 -16.56 -3.62
N ASN A 162 -10.50 -16.36 -4.48
CA ASN A 162 -11.62 -15.46 -4.19
C ASN A 162 -12.76 -16.10 -3.39
N ASN A 163 -12.61 -17.37 -3.00
CA ASN A 163 -13.57 -18.05 -2.14
C ASN A 163 -12.82 -18.85 -1.08
N VAL A 164 -12.97 -18.45 0.17
CA VAL A 164 -12.44 -19.16 1.33
C VAL A 164 -13.57 -19.34 2.32
N ASP A 165 -13.82 -20.59 2.72
CA ASP A 165 -14.89 -20.94 3.69
C ASP A 165 -16.27 -20.36 3.29
N ASN A 166 -16.62 -20.41 2.01
CA ASN A 166 -17.81 -19.78 1.44
C ASN A 166 -17.89 -18.25 1.60
N ASN A 167 -16.77 -17.61 1.86
CA ASN A 167 -16.69 -16.16 1.90
C ASN A 167 -16.02 -15.65 0.62
N PHE A 168 -16.74 -14.82 -0.12
CA PHE A 168 -16.26 -14.18 -1.34
C PHE A 168 -15.80 -12.77 -1.02
N CYS A 169 -14.60 -12.42 -1.45
CA CYS A 169 -14.22 -11.02 -1.53
C CYS A 169 -14.92 -10.36 -2.70
N TYR A 170 -15.59 -9.27 -2.43
CA TYR A 170 -16.21 -8.41 -3.45
C TYR A 170 -16.20 -6.96 -2.99
N THR A 171 -16.49 -6.07 -3.90
CA THR A 171 -16.66 -4.64 -3.59
C THR A 171 -18.03 -4.20 -4.09
N PHE A 172 -18.63 -3.26 -3.40
CA PHE A 172 -19.80 -2.57 -3.90
C PHE A 172 -19.38 -1.53 -4.94
N MET A 173 -20.16 -1.45 -6.02
CA MET A 173 -19.98 -0.47 -7.09
C MET A 173 -21.28 0.29 -7.29
N GLY A 174 -21.25 1.56 -6.92
CA GLY A 174 -22.42 2.45 -7.04
C GLY A 174 -23.28 2.52 -5.77
N LEU A 175 -24.41 3.14 -5.92
CA LEU A 175 -25.38 3.40 -4.87
C LEU A 175 -26.64 2.53 -5.09
N GLU A 176 -27.45 2.39 -4.06
CA GLU A 176 -28.73 1.71 -4.17
C GLU A 176 -29.61 2.34 -5.27
N PRO A 177 -30.32 1.53 -6.05
CA PRO A 177 -31.21 2.03 -7.09
C PRO A 177 -32.22 3.04 -6.53
N GLY A 178 -32.33 4.19 -7.18
CA GLY A 178 -33.24 5.27 -6.74
C GLY A 178 -32.58 6.30 -5.85
N THR A 179 -31.34 6.09 -5.37
CA THR A 179 -30.61 7.11 -4.61
C THR A 179 -30.41 8.37 -5.46
N SER A 180 -30.92 9.50 -4.99
CA SER A 180 -30.73 10.79 -5.62
C SER A 180 -29.44 11.48 -5.15
N LYS A 181 -29.01 12.49 -5.91
CA LYS A 181 -27.91 13.36 -5.48
C LYS A 181 -28.20 14.02 -4.12
N GLN A 182 -29.47 14.38 -3.88
CA GLN A 182 -29.85 15.01 -2.62
C GLN A 182 -29.71 14.04 -1.45
N ASP A 183 -30.06 12.77 -1.61
CA ASP A 183 -29.88 11.76 -0.55
C ASP A 183 -28.40 11.64 -0.16
N VAL A 184 -27.48 11.69 -1.12
CA VAL A 184 -26.04 11.68 -0.85
C VAL A 184 -25.60 12.92 -0.09
N ILE A 185 -26.08 14.11 -0.50
CA ILE A 185 -25.77 15.37 0.18
C ILE A 185 -26.28 15.34 1.63
N ASP A 186 -27.49 14.85 1.84
CA ASP A 186 -28.10 14.76 3.17
C ASP A 186 -27.38 13.73 4.07
N CYS A 187 -26.87 12.63 3.49
CA CYS A 187 -26.00 11.71 4.21
C CYS A 187 -24.68 12.32 4.61
N LEU A 188 -24.03 13.03 3.70
CA LEU A 188 -22.77 13.72 3.98
C LEU A 188 -22.91 14.81 5.05
N ALA A 189 -24.05 15.53 5.07
CA ALA A 189 -24.34 16.53 6.08
C ALA A 189 -24.48 15.96 7.49
N ARG A 190 -24.72 14.65 7.61
CA ARG A 190 -24.89 13.92 8.88
C ARG A 190 -23.79 12.89 9.13
N TRP A 191 -22.67 13.08 8.48
CA TRP A 191 -21.57 12.07 8.52
C TRP A 191 -21.03 11.85 9.93
N ASP A 192 -21.02 12.86 10.75
CA ASP A 192 -20.50 12.83 12.14
C ASP A 192 -21.59 12.58 13.20
N ASP A 193 -22.85 12.32 12.79
CA ASP A 193 -23.97 11.95 13.67
C ASP A 193 -24.09 10.42 13.78
#